data_5e618f633e10539b03c172222dec0bc7
#
_entry.id   5e618f633e10539b03c172222dec0bc7
#
_cell.length_a   1.000
_cell.length_b   1.000
_cell.length_c   1.000
_cell.angle_alpha   90.00
_cell.angle_beta   90.00
_cell.angle_gamma   90.00
#
_symmetry.space_group_name_H-M   'P 1'
#
loop_
_entity.id
_entity.type
_entity.pdbx_description
1 polymer ?
#
loop_
_entity_poly.entity_id
_entity_poly.type
_entity_poly.pdbx_seq_one_letter_code
_entity_poly.pdbx_strand_id
1 'polypeptide(L)'
;MTPKARLLTEQRRRNVLDLVDQDGQVTVVDMVRRFSISAVTVRNDLDALASIGAVVRSHGGAVRRLEATQDYPLRTKEALHRDEKIKIGRAAAELVRPGETIILDSGTTTAEVARHLKRMRMQSLTVITNALNIAVELADIPGITLIMIGGLLRPVSCSFVGPQAEAMMNEFHADRLFLAVDGFDLENGLSTPDVLEAQLNNVMIRSAKEVNVVTDFSKLGRRSVSKIGPLDKIRRLITDNRATQEFTEALRKKGIEVIEV
;
A
#
# COMPACT_ATOMS: atom_id res chain seq x y z
N MET A 1 -14.24 -35.55 30.27
CA MET A 1 -14.05 -34.42 29.31
C MET A 1 -15.08 -33.34 29.68
N THR A 2 -14.63 -32.29 30.32
CA THR A 2 -15.49 -31.14 30.73
C THR A 2 -15.89 -30.37 29.44
N PRO A 3 -17.18 -30.05 29.23
CA PRO A 3 -17.59 -29.25 28.07
C PRO A 3 -16.98 -27.88 28.19
N LYS A 4 -16.17 -27.47 27.18
CA LYS A 4 -15.67 -26.09 27.07
C LYS A 4 -16.87 -25.13 27.06
N ALA A 5 -16.96 -24.30 28.09
CA ALA A 5 -18.01 -23.28 28.18
C ALA A 5 -18.01 -22.43 26.90
N ARG A 6 -19.19 -22.37 26.24
CA ARG A 6 -19.39 -21.58 25.04
C ARG A 6 -19.25 -20.11 25.44
N LEU A 7 -18.21 -19.44 24.97
CA LEU A 7 -18.00 -18.02 25.21
C LEU A 7 -19.21 -17.21 24.75
N LEU A 8 -19.66 -16.27 25.59
CA LEU A 8 -20.67 -15.30 25.20
C LEU A 8 -20.17 -14.49 23.99
N THR A 9 -21.07 -14.07 23.14
CA THR A 9 -20.73 -13.37 21.89
C THR A 9 -19.83 -12.14 22.13
N GLU A 10 -20.14 -11.34 23.14
CA GLU A 10 -19.33 -10.17 23.49
C GLU A 10 -17.92 -10.54 23.97
N GLN A 11 -17.81 -11.55 24.83
CA GLN A 11 -16.50 -12.02 25.30
C GLN A 11 -15.67 -12.60 24.15
N ARG A 12 -16.29 -13.32 23.24
CA ARG A 12 -15.63 -13.86 22.06
C ARG A 12 -15.11 -12.74 21.14
N ARG A 13 -15.94 -11.69 20.90
CA ARG A 13 -15.54 -10.53 20.10
C ARG A 13 -14.41 -9.75 20.73
N ARG A 14 -14.38 -9.60 22.06
CA ARG A 14 -13.24 -9.02 22.77
C ARG A 14 -11.99 -9.84 22.54
N ASN A 15 -12.05 -11.14 22.73
CA ASN A 15 -10.90 -12.02 22.50
C ASN A 15 -10.39 -11.95 21.04
N VAL A 16 -11.30 -11.76 20.07
CA VAL A 16 -10.93 -11.55 18.66
C VAL A 16 -10.16 -10.23 18.51
N LEU A 17 -10.62 -9.15 19.15
CA LEU A 17 -9.92 -7.85 19.12
C LEU A 17 -8.54 -7.95 19.77
N ASP A 18 -8.42 -8.60 20.93
CA ASP A 18 -7.14 -8.82 21.60
C ASP A 18 -6.14 -9.56 20.69
N LEU A 19 -6.62 -10.55 19.93
CA LEU A 19 -5.79 -11.28 18.96
C LEU A 19 -5.41 -10.41 17.77
N VAL A 20 -6.35 -9.63 17.25
CA VAL A 20 -6.07 -8.67 16.16
C VAL A 20 -5.05 -7.63 16.62
N ASP A 21 -5.12 -7.19 17.87
CA ASP A 21 -4.17 -6.22 18.43
C ASP A 21 -2.78 -6.82 18.67
N GLN A 22 -2.70 -8.10 19.07
CA GLN A 22 -1.43 -8.81 19.29
C GLN A 22 -0.75 -9.23 17.98
N ASP A 23 -1.52 -9.85 17.08
CA ASP A 23 -1.00 -10.51 15.89
C ASP A 23 -1.15 -9.66 14.61
N GLY A 24 -1.82 -8.50 14.70
CA GLY A 24 -2.14 -7.60 13.57
C GLY A 24 -3.27 -8.11 12.67
N GLN A 25 -3.58 -9.41 12.72
CA GLN A 25 -4.60 -10.05 11.89
C GLN A 25 -5.15 -11.33 12.53
N VAL A 26 -6.33 -11.74 12.11
CA VAL A 26 -6.92 -13.03 12.43
C VAL A 26 -7.52 -13.68 11.17
N THR A 27 -7.42 -15.01 11.04
CA THR A 27 -8.09 -15.75 9.97
C THR A 27 -9.35 -16.45 10.48
N VAL A 28 -10.33 -16.63 9.59
CA VAL A 28 -11.53 -17.41 9.92
C VAL A 28 -11.15 -18.83 10.35
N VAL A 29 -10.15 -19.44 9.71
CA VAL A 29 -9.70 -20.81 10.00
C VAL A 29 -9.14 -20.89 11.42
N ASP A 30 -8.27 -19.97 11.81
CA ASP A 30 -7.68 -19.98 13.16
C ASP A 30 -8.73 -19.69 14.23
N MET A 31 -9.67 -18.78 13.96
CA MET A 31 -10.76 -18.49 14.90
C MET A 31 -11.72 -19.67 15.08
N VAL A 32 -12.03 -20.42 14.01
CA VAL A 32 -12.81 -21.67 14.08
C VAL A 32 -12.10 -22.68 14.99
N ARG A 33 -10.79 -22.87 14.81
CA ARG A 33 -10.00 -23.79 15.64
C ARG A 33 -9.93 -23.34 17.10
N ARG A 34 -9.65 -22.06 17.33
CA ARG A 34 -9.39 -21.49 18.66
C ARG A 34 -10.65 -21.44 19.53
N PHE A 35 -11.78 -21.03 18.93
CA PHE A 35 -13.04 -20.86 19.66
C PHE A 35 -14.00 -22.06 19.51
N SER A 36 -13.67 -23.03 18.67
CA SER A 36 -14.51 -24.23 18.40
C SER A 36 -15.94 -23.85 17.96
N ILE A 37 -16.07 -22.88 17.06
CA ILE A 37 -17.32 -22.36 16.50
C ILE A 37 -17.34 -22.49 14.98
N SER A 38 -18.51 -22.34 14.36
CA SER A 38 -18.64 -22.41 12.90
C SER A 38 -17.98 -21.24 12.19
N ALA A 39 -17.53 -21.45 10.96
CA ALA A 39 -16.99 -20.37 10.11
C ALA A 39 -18.01 -19.25 9.86
N VAL A 40 -19.31 -19.59 9.84
CA VAL A 40 -20.41 -18.60 9.72
C VAL A 40 -20.44 -17.71 10.96
N THR A 41 -20.35 -18.29 12.17
CA THR A 41 -20.33 -17.51 13.42
C THR A 41 -19.11 -16.58 13.46
N VAL A 42 -17.92 -17.07 13.05
CA VAL A 42 -16.71 -16.23 12.97
C VAL A 42 -16.91 -15.06 12.01
N ARG A 43 -17.44 -15.32 10.79
CA ARG A 43 -17.70 -14.24 9.82
C ARG A 43 -18.66 -13.20 10.36
N ASN A 44 -19.75 -13.63 11.00
CA ASN A 44 -20.71 -12.69 11.61
C ASN A 44 -20.08 -11.84 12.73
N ASP A 45 -19.20 -12.43 13.54
CA ASP A 45 -18.49 -11.67 14.58
C ASP A 45 -17.53 -10.66 13.96
N LEU A 46 -16.76 -11.06 12.94
CA LEU A 46 -15.85 -10.16 12.23
C LEU A 46 -16.60 -9.06 11.48
N ASP A 47 -17.76 -9.35 10.90
CA ASP A 47 -18.62 -8.35 10.23
C ASP A 47 -19.20 -7.33 11.24
N ALA A 48 -19.61 -7.80 12.42
CA ALA A 48 -20.07 -6.92 13.48
C ALA A 48 -18.94 -6.03 14.03
N LEU A 49 -17.72 -6.55 14.17
CA LEU A 49 -16.55 -5.76 14.58
C LEU A 49 -16.15 -4.76 13.49
N ALA A 50 -16.26 -5.13 12.23
CA ALA A 50 -15.98 -4.24 11.11
C ALA A 50 -17.03 -3.13 10.99
N SER A 51 -18.33 -3.41 11.23
CA SER A 51 -19.40 -2.40 11.17
C SER A 51 -19.23 -1.26 12.19
N ILE A 52 -18.61 -1.56 13.34
CA ILE A 52 -18.27 -0.54 14.35
C ILE A 52 -16.84 0.04 14.14
N GLY A 53 -16.17 -0.35 13.05
CA GLY A 53 -14.84 0.15 12.71
C GLY A 53 -13.69 -0.36 13.60
N ALA A 54 -13.92 -1.40 14.42
CA ALA A 54 -12.90 -1.96 15.31
C ALA A 54 -11.86 -2.79 14.55
N VAL A 55 -12.25 -3.43 13.45
CA VAL A 55 -11.36 -4.16 12.53
C VAL A 55 -11.70 -3.83 11.08
N VAL A 56 -10.80 -4.21 10.16
CA VAL A 56 -11.05 -4.17 8.71
C VAL A 56 -11.13 -5.59 8.17
N ARG A 57 -12.18 -5.91 7.39
CA ARG A 57 -12.30 -7.22 6.74
C ARG A 57 -11.19 -7.43 5.73
N SER A 58 -10.62 -8.63 5.73
CA SER A 58 -9.64 -9.09 4.74
C SER A 58 -10.11 -10.40 4.11
N HIS A 59 -9.45 -10.85 3.03
CA HIS A 59 -9.71 -12.16 2.43
C HIS A 59 -9.48 -13.27 3.46
N GLY A 60 -10.57 -13.90 3.90
CA GLY A 60 -10.53 -14.99 4.87
C GLY A 60 -10.37 -14.63 6.34
N GLY A 61 -10.46 -13.31 6.71
CA GLY A 61 -10.28 -12.90 8.10
C GLY A 61 -10.60 -11.44 8.39
N ALA A 62 -9.90 -10.88 9.35
CA ALA A 62 -9.89 -9.46 9.65
C ALA A 62 -8.50 -9.03 10.15
N VAL A 63 -8.22 -7.75 10.01
CA VAL A 63 -6.97 -7.11 10.41
C VAL A 63 -7.28 -5.87 11.24
N ARG A 64 -6.28 -5.41 11.98
CA ARG A 64 -6.37 -4.16 12.72
C ARG A 64 -6.69 -2.99 11.80
N ARG A 65 -7.55 -2.06 12.26
CA ARG A 65 -7.74 -0.80 11.55
C ARG A 65 -6.45 0.00 11.62
N LEU A 66 -5.85 0.27 10.47
CA LEU A 66 -4.63 1.06 10.41
C LEU A 66 -4.93 2.56 10.56
N GLU A 67 -4.20 3.22 11.43
CA GLU A 67 -4.18 4.68 11.50
C GLU A 67 -3.08 5.22 10.57
N ALA A 68 -3.37 6.30 9.86
CA ALA A 68 -2.40 6.88 8.92
C ALA A 68 -1.13 7.42 9.61
N THR A 69 -1.22 7.73 10.89
CA THR A 69 -0.11 8.23 11.71
C THR A 69 0.80 7.14 12.25
N GLN A 70 0.35 5.87 12.24
CA GLN A 70 1.11 4.75 12.75
C GLN A 70 1.81 3.99 11.62
N ASP A 71 3.07 3.63 11.84
CA ASP A 71 3.84 2.84 10.89
C ASP A 71 3.64 1.34 11.12
N TYR A 72 3.12 0.66 10.11
CA TYR A 72 2.78 -0.76 10.17
C TYR A 72 3.70 -1.59 9.28
N PRO A 73 4.07 -2.80 9.72
CA PRO A 73 4.87 -3.71 8.91
C PRO A 73 4.26 -3.96 7.52
N LEU A 74 5.13 -4.09 6.50
CA LEU A 74 4.73 -4.31 5.12
C LEU A 74 3.75 -5.48 4.97
N ARG A 75 3.98 -6.58 5.70
CA ARG A 75 3.09 -7.77 5.69
C ARG A 75 1.67 -7.45 6.16
N THR A 76 1.53 -6.59 7.17
CA THR A 76 0.21 -6.13 7.65
C THR A 76 -0.48 -5.29 6.58
N LYS A 77 0.26 -4.35 5.96
CA LYS A 77 -0.26 -3.53 4.87
C LYS A 77 -0.62 -4.40 3.63
N GLU A 78 0.14 -5.45 3.34
CA GLU A 78 -0.07 -6.33 2.19
C GLU A 78 -1.39 -7.13 2.28
N ALA A 79 -1.77 -7.56 3.48
CA ALA A 79 -3.02 -8.31 3.70
C ALA A 79 -4.29 -7.46 3.52
N LEU A 80 -4.16 -6.12 3.64
CA LEU A 80 -5.26 -5.17 3.54
C LEU A 80 -5.55 -4.80 2.09
N HIS A 81 -6.85 -4.77 1.72
CA HIS A 81 -7.30 -4.28 0.41
C HIS A 81 -6.51 -4.89 -0.75
N ARG A 82 -6.23 -6.21 -0.65
CA ARG A 82 -5.36 -6.91 -1.59
C ARG A 82 -5.91 -6.89 -3.01
N ASP A 83 -7.20 -7.15 -3.17
CA ASP A 83 -7.84 -7.23 -4.49
C ASP A 83 -7.84 -5.86 -5.18
N GLU A 84 -8.05 -4.79 -4.41
CA GLU A 84 -7.98 -3.42 -4.89
C GLU A 84 -6.56 -3.09 -5.37
N LYS A 85 -5.54 -3.43 -4.58
CA LYS A 85 -4.13 -3.22 -4.97
C LYS A 85 -3.74 -3.99 -6.22
N ILE A 86 -4.24 -5.21 -6.39
CA ILE A 86 -4.01 -6.00 -7.61
C ILE A 86 -4.58 -5.26 -8.84
N LYS A 87 -5.81 -4.73 -8.75
CA LYS A 87 -6.43 -3.98 -9.86
C LYS A 87 -5.68 -2.67 -10.12
N ILE A 88 -5.35 -1.91 -9.07
CA ILE A 88 -4.58 -0.67 -9.15
C ILE A 88 -3.21 -0.94 -9.78
N GLY A 89 -2.49 -1.97 -9.31
CA GLY A 89 -1.19 -2.36 -9.83
C GLY A 89 -1.24 -2.75 -11.31
N ARG A 90 -2.29 -3.45 -11.74
CA ARG A 90 -2.52 -3.78 -13.14
C ARG A 90 -2.72 -2.52 -13.99
N ALA A 91 -3.64 -1.64 -13.61
CA ALA A 91 -3.92 -0.41 -14.36
C ALA A 91 -2.68 0.51 -14.41
N ALA A 92 -1.90 0.57 -13.33
CA ALA A 92 -0.65 1.32 -13.31
C ALA A 92 0.40 0.72 -14.26
N ALA A 93 0.57 -0.61 -14.27
CA ALA A 93 1.50 -1.28 -15.16
C ALA A 93 1.15 -1.11 -16.64
N GLU A 94 -0.13 -1.06 -16.99
CA GLU A 94 -0.62 -0.83 -18.36
C GLU A 94 -0.26 0.58 -18.92
N LEU A 95 0.13 1.53 -18.05
CA LEU A 95 0.60 2.86 -18.46
C LEU A 95 2.07 2.86 -18.91
N VAL A 96 2.84 1.83 -18.54
CA VAL A 96 4.28 1.75 -18.80
C VAL A 96 4.53 1.34 -20.26
N ARG A 97 5.48 2.03 -20.89
CA ARG A 97 5.85 1.78 -22.30
C ARG A 97 7.26 1.18 -22.40
N PRO A 98 7.53 0.37 -23.42
CA PRO A 98 8.89 -0.09 -23.69
C PRO A 98 9.86 1.09 -23.86
N GLY A 99 11.06 0.95 -23.32
CA GLY A 99 12.12 1.97 -23.38
C GLY A 99 12.05 3.04 -22.29
N GLU A 100 10.99 3.08 -21.48
CA GLU A 100 10.89 4.04 -20.36
C GLU A 100 11.83 3.68 -19.20
N THR A 101 12.20 4.71 -18.45
CA THR A 101 12.78 4.60 -17.11
C THR A 101 11.69 4.95 -16.10
N ILE A 102 11.39 4.02 -15.17
CA ILE A 102 10.38 4.23 -14.15
C ILE A 102 10.95 4.10 -12.74
N ILE A 103 10.39 4.85 -11.80
CA ILE A 103 10.64 4.69 -10.38
C ILE A 103 9.44 3.95 -9.77
N LEU A 104 9.73 2.87 -9.04
CA LEU A 104 8.77 2.19 -8.16
C LEU A 104 9.18 2.46 -6.71
N ASP A 105 8.40 3.25 -6.01
CA ASP A 105 8.55 3.49 -4.58
C ASP A 105 8.26 2.23 -3.75
N SER A 106 8.62 2.26 -2.48
CA SER A 106 8.30 1.21 -1.53
C SER A 106 6.81 1.20 -1.17
N GLY A 107 6.20 0.03 -1.24
CA GLY A 107 4.80 -0.11 -0.86
C GLY A 107 4.18 -1.41 -1.36
N THR A 108 3.05 -1.75 -0.78
CA THR A 108 2.32 -2.97 -1.19
C THR A 108 1.59 -2.80 -2.52
N THR A 109 1.16 -1.58 -2.86
CA THR A 109 0.50 -1.29 -4.13
C THR A 109 1.51 -1.20 -5.27
N THR A 110 2.68 -0.59 -5.04
CA THR A 110 3.79 -0.54 -6.01
C THR A 110 4.40 -1.93 -6.24
N ALA A 111 4.41 -2.81 -5.24
CA ALA A 111 4.78 -4.21 -5.43
C ALA A 111 3.83 -4.94 -6.39
N GLU A 112 2.52 -4.62 -6.39
CA GLU A 112 1.59 -5.16 -7.39
C GLU A 112 1.86 -4.61 -8.80
N VAL A 113 2.31 -3.34 -8.94
CA VAL A 113 2.79 -2.83 -10.23
C VAL A 113 3.96 -3.68 -10.73
N ALA A 114 4.96 -3.94 -9.89
CA ALA A 114 6.12 -4.78 -10.24
C ALA A 114 5.71 -6.19 -10.67
N ARG A 115 4.79 -6.84 -9.92
CA ARG A 115 4.27 -8.18 -10.26
C ARG A 115 3.56 -8.21 -11.61
N HIS A 116 2.86 -7.14 -11.99
CA HIS A 116 2.21 -7.05 -13.31
C HIS A 116 3.21 -6.79 -14.43
N LEU A 117 4.20 -5.90 -14.24
CA LEU A 117 5.28 -5.67 -15.19
C LEU A 117 6.05 -6.96 -15.51
N LYS A 118 6.37 -7.77 -14.49
CA LYS A 118 6.98 -9.09 -14.64
C LYS A 118 6.18 -9.98 -15.60
N ARG A 119 4.84 -9.98 -15.50
CA ARG A 119 3.95 -10.78 -16.35
C ARG A 119 3.83 -10.26 -17.79
N MET A 120 3.97 -8.95 -17.97
CA MET A 120 3.87 -8.29 -19.29
C MET A 120 5.09 -8.56 -20.19
N ARG A 121 6.19 -9.13 -19.64
CA ARG A 121 7.44 -9.39 -20.38
C ARG A 121 7.93 -8.17 -21.15
N MET A 122 7.99 -7.03 -20.45
CA MET A 122 8.43 -5.76 -21.04
C MET A 122 9.81 -5.90 -21.67
N GLN A 123 9.98 -5.30 -22.83
CA GLN A 123 11.30 -5.21 -23.48
C GLN A 123 11.90 -3.84 -23.22
N SER A 124 13.18 -3.80 -22.80
CA SER A 124 13.94 -2.55 -22.63
C SER A 124 13.31 -1.58 -21.61
N LEU A 125 12.93 -2.06 -20.42
CA LEU A 125 12.46 -1.23 -19.32
C LEU A 125 13.56 -1.02 -18.27
N THR A 126 13.78 0.22 -17.83
CA THR A 126 14.63 0.50 -16.67
C THR A 126 13.74 0.76 -15.46
N VAL A 127 13.98 0.02 -14.38
CA VAL A 127 13.26 0.18 -13.11
C VAL A 127 14.23 0.62 -12.03
N ILE A 128 13.94 1.75 -11.41
CA ILE A 128 14.65 2.27 -10.24
C ILE A 128 13.75 2.04 -9.02
N THR A 129 14.27 1.43 -7.96
CA THR A 129 13.50 1.21 -6.73
C THR A 129 14.38 1.26 -5.50
N ASN A 130 13.83 1.72 -4.38
CA ASN A 130 14.42 1.62 -3.05
C ASN A 130 13.85 0.43 -2.26
N ALA A 131 12.91 -0.33 -2.82
CA ALA A 131 12.21 -1.43 -2.16
C ALA A 131 12.89 -2.77 -2.43
N LEU A 132 13.39 -3.41 -1.38
CA LEU A 132 14.09 -4.69 -1.49
C LEU A 132 13.19 -5.80 -2.04
N ASN A 133 11.93 -5.87 -1.61
CA ASN A 133 10.97 -6.85 -2.09
C ASN A 133 10.64 -6.68 -3.59
N ILE A 134 10.56 -5.44 -4.08
CA ILE A 134 10.36 -5.15 -5.51
C ILE A 134 11.62 -5.51 -6.31
N ALA A 135 12.80 -5.19 -5.77
CA ALA A 135 14.05 -5.55 -6.42
C ALA A 135 14.19 -7.08 -6.57
N VAL A 136 13.89 -7.85 -5.53
CA VAL A 136 13.89 -9.32 -5.58
C VAL A 136 12.88 -9.86 -6.61
N GLU A 137 11.69 -9.24 -6.72
CA GLU A 137 10.65 -9.65 -7.69
C GLU A 137 11.09 -9.46 -9.15
N LEU A 138 11.94 -8.46 -9.44
CA LEU A 138 12.32 -8.06 -10.80
C LEU A 138 13.76 -8.43 -11.19
N ALA A 139 14.58 -8.92 -10.26
CA ALA A 139 16.03 -9.08 -10.46
C ALA A 139 16.43 -10.01 -11.61
N ASP A 140 15.62 -11.02 -11.92
CA ASP A 140 15.88 -12.04 -12.94
C ASP A 140 14.99 -11.93 -14.19
N ILE A 141 14.29 -10.80 -14.37
CA ILE A 141 13.35 -10.64 -15.48
C ILE A 141 14.06 -10.13 -16.74
N PRO A 142 14.10 -10.91 -17.82
CA PRO A 142 14.67 -10.48 -19.07
C PRO A 142 13.99 -9.22 -19.63
N GLY A 143 14.80 -8.26 -20.10
CA GLY A 143 14.30 -6.98 -20.64
C GLY A 143 14.10 -5.90 -19.60
N ILE A 144 14.33 -6.20 -18.31
CA ILE A 144 14.32 -5.20 -17.22
C ILE A 144 15.76 -4.93 -16.77
N THR A 145 16.19 -3.68 -16.86
CA THR A 145 17.37 -3.18 -16.18
C THR A 145 16.95 -2.65 -14.82
N LEU A 146 17.46 -3.28 -13.75
CA LEU A 146 17.08 -2.93 -12.39
C LEU A 146 18.19 -2.09 -11.72
N ILE A 147 17.80 -0.93 -11.20
CA ILE A 147 18.66 -0.07 -10.38
C ILE A 147 18.11 -0.05 -8.95
N MET A 148 18.88 -0.59 -8.03
CA MET A 148 18.52 -0.59 -6.61
C MET A 148 19.14 0.62 -5.91
N ILE A 149 18.28 1.49 -5.35
CA ILE A 149 18.72 2.60 -4.48
C ILE A 149 19.11 2.03 -3.13
N GLY A 150 20.35 2.21 -2.74
CA GLY A 150 20.88 1.79 -1.45
C GLY A 150 20.65 2.82 -0.34
N GLY A 151 21.12 2.51 0.88
CA GLY A 151 21.02 3.41 2.04
C GLY A 151 20.76 2.66 3.34
N LEU A 152 20.07 3.29 4.27
CA LEU A 152 19.63 2.68 5.52
C LEU A 152 18.40 1.79 5.28
N LEU A 153 18.51 0.49 5.54
CA LEU A 153 17.37 -0.41 5.43
C LEU A 153 16.37 -0.16 6.58
N ARG A 154 15.12 0.13 6.22
CA ARG A 154 13.97 0.13 7.15
C ARG A 154 13.27 -1.24 7.11
N PRO A 155 13.34 -2.04 8.19
CA PRO A 155 12.71 -3.37 8.21
C PRO A 155 11.18 -3.31 8.05
N VAL A 156 10.53 -2.27 8.59
CA VAL A 156 9.07 -2.11 8.60
C VAL A 156 8.50 -2.03 7.18
N SER A 157 9.15 -1.25 6.30
CA SER A 157 8.75 -1.06 4.89
C SER A 157 9.56 -1.91 3.92
N CYS A 158 10.59 -2.64 4.39
CA CYS A 158 11.51 -3.41 3.54
C CYS A 158 12.14 -2.53 2.44
N SER A 159 12.54 -1.30 2.78
CA SER A 159 13.03 -0.29 1.85
C SER A 159 14.27 0.43 2.38
N PHE A 160 15.05 0.99 1.47
CA PHE A 160 16.21 1.82 1.78
C PHE A 160 15.83 3.29 1.79
N VAL A 161 16.33 4.03 2.78
CA VAL A 161 16.06 5.46 2.98
C VAL A 161 17.33 6.17 3.48
N GLY A 162 17.21 7.48 3.72
CA GLY A 162 18.24 8.31 4.32
C GLY A 162 19.12 9.03 3.31
N PRO A 163 20.11 9.82 3.79
CA PRO A 163 20.88 10.73 2.93
C PRO A 163 21.59 10.06 1.76
N GLN A 164 22.07 8.81 1.94
CA GLN A 164 22.73 8.04 0.88
C GLN A 164 21.73 7.66 -0.23
N ALA A 165 20.51 7.26 0.17
CA ALA A 165 19.43 6.94 -0.78
C ALA A 165 19.00 8.20 -1.54
N GLU A 166 18.88 9.33 -0.87
CA GLU A 166 18.54 10.62 -1.48
C GLU A 166 19.63 11.08 -2.45
N ALA A 167 20.91 11.01 -2.05
CA ALA A 167 22.03 11.36 -2.91
C ALA A 167 22.04 10.49 -4.17
N MET A 168 21.92 9.17 -4.02
CA MET A 168 21.88 8.27 -5.16
C MET A 168 20.67 8.54 -6.07
N MET A 169 19.48 8.78 -5.50
CA MET A 169 18.26 9.05 -6.29
C MET A 169 18.36 10.33 -7.10
N ASN A 170 19.05 11.36 -6.59
CA ASN A 170 19.26 12.63 -7.30
C ASN A 170 20.12 12.50 -8.58
N GLU A 171 20.86 11.40 -8.76
CA GLU A 171 21.64 11.15 -9.97
C GLU A 171 20.81 10.63 -11.15
N PHE A 172 19.51 10.35 -10.92
CA PHE A 172 18.67 9.74 -11.94
C PHE A 172 17.52 10.64 -12.38
N HIS A 173 17.12 10.46 -13.64
CA HIS A 173 15.88 10.98 -14.18
C HIS A 173 15.00 9.84 -14.66
N ALA A 174 13.71 9.91 -14.39
CA ALA A 174 12.74 8.91 -14.80
C ALA A 174 11.60 9.54 -15.61
N ASP A 175 10.99 8.74 -16.48
CA ASP A 175 9.81 9.15 -17.22
C ASP A 175 8.59 9.12 -16.31
N ARG A 176 8.49 8.11 -15.43
CA ARG A 176 7.36 7.95 -14.50
C ARG A 176 7.82 7.54 -13.10
N LEU A 177 7.13 8.09 -12.11
CA LEU A 177 7.13 7.60 -10.74
C LEU A 177 5.77 6.96 -10.46
N PHE A 178 5.78 5.77 -9.88
CA PHE A 178 4.63 5.19 -9.18
C PHE A 178 4.89 5.27 -7.68
N LEU A 179 4.09 6.08 -7.01
CA LEU A 179 4.27 6.44 -5.60
C LEU A 179 3.12 5.90 -4.77
N ALA A 180 3.42 5.11 -3.76
CA ALA A 180 2.47 4.72 -2.73
C ALA A 180 2.47 5.76 -1.59
N VAL A 181 1.35 5.90 -0.89
CA VAL A 181 1.21 6.86 0.21
C VAL A 181 0.38 6.27 1.35
N ASP A 182 0.59 6.74 2.58
CA ASP A 182 -0.24 6.39 3.73
C ASP A 182 -1.33 7.43 4.01
N GLY A 183 -1.18 8.63 3.48
CA GLY A 183 -2.19 9.68 3.50
C GLY A 183 -2.20 10.51 2.23
N PHE A 184 -3.40 10.77 1.69
CA PHE A 184 -3.65 11.63 0.54
C PHE A 184 -4.77 12.61 0.89
N ASP A 185 -4.40 13.84 1.17
CA ASP A 185 -5.31 14.92 1.62
C ASP A 185 -5.37 16.04 0.59
N LEU A 186 -6.59 16.56 0.32
CA LEU A 186 -6.83 17.58 -0.73
C LEU A 186 -6.16 18.92 -0.45
N GLU A 187 -5.88 19.24 0.80
CA GLU A 187 -5.28 20.50 1.22
C GLU A 187 -3.79 20.33 1.57
N ASN A 188 -3.46 19.23 2.25
CA ASN A 188 -2.12 19.02 2.81
C ASN A 188 -1.21 18.16 1.94
N GLY A 189 -1.75 17.57 0.87
CA GLY A 189 -0.98 16.76 -0.07
C GLY A 189 -0.74 15.33 0.41
N LEU A 190 0.41 14.79 0.03
CA LEU A 190 0.82 13.41 0.28
C LEU A 190 1.61 13.30 1.58
N SER A 191 1.43 12.17 2.29
CA SER A 191 2.09 11.92 3.58
C SER A 191 2.33 10.45 3.87
N THR A 192 3.31 10.18 4.75
CA THR A 192 3.70 8.85 5.26
C THR A 192 4.07 8.96 6.74
N PRO A 193 4.10 7.87 7.54
CA PRO A 193 4.48 7.94 8.95
C PRO A 193 5.94 8.33 9.19
N ASP A 194 6.85 7.97 8.29
CA ASP A 194 8.29 8.10 8.50
C ASP A 194 8.88 9.31 7.76
N VAL A 195 9.75 10.05 8.45
CA VAL A 195 10.36 11.27 7.89
C VAL A 195 11.39 10.96 6.80
N LEU A 196 12.17 9.88 6.93
CA LEU A 196 13.19 9.53 5.94
C LEU A 196 12.54 8.98 4.65
N GLU A 197 11.44 8.25 4.77
CA GLU A 197 10.62 7.89 3.59
C GLU A 197 10.06 9.14 2.91
N ALA A 198 9.49 10.07 3.68
CA ALA A 198 8.93 11.29 3.12
C ALA A 198 9.98 12.12 2.36
N GLN A 199 11.21 12.21 2.90
CA GLN A 199 12.32 12.91 2.25
C GLN A 199 12.72 12.25 0.94
N LEU A 200 12.93 10.94 0.93
CA LEU A 200 13.27 10.20 -0.29
C LEU A 200 12.15 10.28 -1.33
N ASN A 201 10.89 10.12 -0.91
CA ASN A 201 9.73 10.22 -1.80
C ASN A 201 9.62 11.62 -2.44
N ASN A 202 9.98 12.67 -1.71
CA ASN A 202 10.07 14.03 -2.27
C ASN A 202 11.18 14.13 -3.33
N VAL A 203 12.33 13.47 -3.12
CA VAL A 203 13.39 13.39 -4.15
C VAL A 203 12.88 12.64 -5.37
N MET A 204 12.21 11.49 -5.21
CA MET A 204 11.63 10.72 -6.32
C MET A 204 10.63 11.55 -7.15
N ILE A 205 9.79 12.37 -6.48
CA ILE A 205 8.86 13.27 -7.17
C ILE A 205 9.60 14.27 -8.07
N ARG A 206 10.73 14.80 -7.60
CA ARG A 206 11.54 15.74 -8.39
C ARG A 206 12.32 15.09 -9.52
N SER A 207 12.64 13.80 -9.39
CA SER A 207 13.40 13.03 -10.37
C SER A 207 12.55 12.47 -11.51
N ALA A 208 11.22 12.59 -11.45
CA ALA A 208 10.31 12.04 -12.45
C ALA A 208 9.58 13.11 -13.24
N LYS A 209 9.34 12.85 -14.55
CA LYS A 209 8.54 13.72 -15.41
C LYS A 209 7.05 13.64 -15.10
N GLU A 210 6.55 12.42 -14.85
CA GLU A 210 5.16 12.16 -14.46
C GLU A 210 5.09 11.45 -13.12
N VAL A 211 4.34 12.00 -12.17
CA VAL A 211 4.09 11.41 -10.86
C VAL A 211 2.70 10.77 -10.86
N ASN A 212 2.66 9.45 -10.68
CA ASN A 212 1.44 8.67 -10.59
C ASN A 212 1.32 8.11 -9.17
N VAL A 213 0.31 8.55 -8.43
CA VAL A 213 0.03 8.01 -7.10
C VAL A 213 -0.83 6.76 -7.26
N VAL A 214 -0.42 5.67 -6.62
CA VAL A 214 -1.11 4.38 -6.62
C VAL A 214 -1.54 4.04 -5.21
N THR A 215 -2.84 4.13 -4.92
CA THR A 215 -3.33 3.92 -3.56
C THR A 215 -4.79 3.47 -3.54
N ASP A 216 -5.15 2.66 -2.55
CA ASP A 216 -6.53 2.28 -2.33
C ASP A 216 -7.31 3.38 -1.59
N PHE A 217 -8.65 3.32 -1.67
CA PHE A 217 -9.57 4.32 -1.09
C PHE A 217 -9.30 4.62 0.39
N SER A 218 -8.75 3.67 1.14
CA SER A 218 -8.55 3.80 2.58
C SER A 218 -7.52 4.85 2.96
N LYS A 219 -6.73 5.33 2.00
CA LYS A 219 -5.71 6.38 2.18
C LYS A 219 -6.20 7.78 1.79
N LEU A 220 -7.33 7.85 1.08
CA LEU A 220 -7.90 9.11 0.62
C LEU A 220 -8.57 9.86 1.78
N GLY A 221 -8.40 11.19 1.83
CA GLY A 221 -8.88 12.04 2.92
C GLY A 221 -8.11 11.86 4.24
N ARG A 222 -6.95 11.22 4.24
CA ARG A 222 -6.13 10.97 5.43
C ARG A 222 -4.83 11.75 5.41
N ARG A 223 -4.33 12.02 6.62
CA ARG A 223 -3.02 12.64 6.87
C ARG A 223 -2.16 11.73 7.74
N SER A 224 -0.91 11.59 7.37
CA SER A 224 0.11 10.98 8.20
C SER A 224 1.06 12.04 8.78
N VAL A 225 2.05 11.59 9.55
CA VAL A 225 2.93 12.47 10.34
C VAL A 225 3.85 13.30 9.45
N SER A 226 4.46 12.67 8.44
CA SER A 226 5.52 13.28 7.62
C SER A 226 4.98 13.64 6.23
N LYS A 227 5.12 14.91 5.84
CA LYS A 227 4.69 15.39 4.53
C LYS A 227 5.69 14.96 3.45
N ILE A 228 5.18 14.32 2.39
CA ILE A 228 5.94 13.96 1.19
C ILE A 228 6.02 15.16 0.24
N GLY A 229 4.86 15.72 -0.12
CA GLY A 229 4.81 16.82 -1.06
C GLY A 229 3.39 17.30 -1.36
N PRO A 230 3.26 18.45 -2.08
CA PRO A 230 1.98 19.01 -2.48
C PRO A 230 1.38 18.26 -3.68
N LEU A 231 0.12 18.57 -4.02
CA LEU A 231 -0.62 17.90 -5.09
C LEU A 231 -0.27 18.41 -6.50
N ASP A 232 0.33 19.59 -6.63
CA ASP A 232 0.62 20.27 -7.91
C ASP A 232 1.60 19.50 -8.82
N LYS A 233 2.35 18.55 -8.26
CA LYS A 233 3.28 17.67 -9.00
C LYS A 233 2.65 16.37 -9.45
N ILE A 234 1.42 16.07 -8.99
CA ILE A 234 0.76 14.81 -9.31
C ILE A 234 0.08 14.92 -10.66
N ARG A 235 0.48 14.05 -11.59
CA ARG A 235 -0.18 13.90 -12.88
C ARG A 235 -1.45 13.07 -12.75
N ARG A 236 -1.41 11.99 -11.95
CA ARG A 236 -2.46 10.98 -11.95
C ARG A 236 -2.62 10.31 -10.59
N LEU A 237 -3.87 10.05 -10.20
CA LEU A 237 -4.23 9.11 -9.14
C LEU A 237 -4.80 7.84 -9.78
N ILE A 238 -4.30 6.67 -9.37
CA ILE A 238 -4.88 5.36 -9.71
C ILE A 238 -5.38 4.75 -8.41
N THR A 239 -6.69 4.52 -8.33
CA THR A 239 -7.35 4.06 -7.10
C THR A 239 -8.49 3.09 -7.42
N ASP A 240 -9.07 2.49 -6.41
CA ASP A 240 -10.24 1.61 -6.57
C ASP A 240 -11.57 2.37 -6.54
N ASN A 241 -12.63 1.72 -7.01
CA ASN A 241 -13.97 2.30 -7.18
C ASN A 241 -14.73 2.63 -5.87
N ARG A 242 -14.09 2.45 -4.71
CA ARG A 242 -14.63 2.88 -3.41
C ARG A 242 -14.19 4.29 -3.01
N ALA A 243 -13.36 4.94 -3.83
CA ALA A 243 -13.08 6.37 -3.69
C ALA A 243 -14.41 7.15 -3.79
N THR A 244 -14.61 8.13 -2.91
CA THR A 244 -15.84 8.93 -2.96
C THR A 244 -15.83 9.84 -4.18
N GLN A 245 -16.99 9.99 -4.84
CA GLN A 245 -17.12 10.86 -6.01
C GLN A 245 -16.70 12.30 -5.71
N GLU A 246 -17.04 12.80 -4.52
CA GLU A 246 -16.64 14.14 -4.07
C GLU A 246 -15.11 14.31 -4.09
N PHE A 247 -14.37 13.31 -3.60
CA PHE A 247 -12.91 13.36 -3.55
C PHE A 247 -12.30 13.29 -4.96
N THR A 248 -12.78 12.40 -5.81
CA THR A 248 -12.26 12.23 -7.18
C THR A 248 -12.58 13.44 -8.07
N GLU A 249 -13.76 14.03 -7.93
CA GLU A 249 -14.12 15.28 -8.62
C GLU A 249 -13.27 16.48 -8.16
N ALA A 250 -12.99 16.59 -6.85
CA ALA A 250 -12.11 17.64 -6.33
C ALA A 250 -10.70 17.53 -6.91
N LEU A 251 -10.17 16.32 -7.11
CA LEU A 251 -8.87 16.10 -7.77
C LEU A 251 -8.91 16.47 -9.25
N ARG A 252 -9.95 16.07 -9.97
CA ARG A 252 -10.14 16.42 -11.40
C ARG A 252 -10.21 17.93 -11.59
N LYS A 253 -10.88 18.68 -10.70
CA LYS A 253 -10.90 20.15 -10.69
C LYS A 253 -9.51 20.77 -10.46
N LYS A 254 -8.61 20.06 -9.77
CA LYS A 254 -7.20 20.48 -9.60
C LYS A 254 -6.31 20.06 -10.79
N GLY A 255 -6.87 19.46 -11.86
CA GLY A 255 -6.13 19.00 -13.04
C GLY A 255 -5.46 17.64 -12.89
N ILE A 256 -5.76 16.90 -11.83
CA ILE A 256 -5.25 15.55 -11.61
C ILE A 256 -6.16 14.54 -12.29
N GLU A 257 -5.60 13.73 -13.17
CA GLU A 257 -6.30 12.61 -13.81
C GLU A 257 -6.60 11.53 -12.77
N VAL A 258 -7.84 10.99 -12.74
CA VAL A 258 -8.22 9.91 -11.81
C VAL A 258 -8.66 8.70 -12.59
N ILE A 259 -7.93 7.58 -12.40
CA ILE A 259 -8.26 6.25 -12.93
C ILE A 259 -8.84 5.44 -11.76
N GLU A 260 -10.11 5.05 -11.88
CA GLU A 260 -10.82 4.22 -10.92
C GLU A 260 -10.97 2.79 -11.47
N VAL A 261 -10.62 1.74 -10.67
CA VAL A 261 -10.58 0.33 -11.11
C VAL A 261 -11.35 -0.62 -10.19
#